data_d5984538e755f5b91c331e7eaae9c046
#
_entry.id   d5984538e755f5b91c331e7eaae9c046
#
_cell.length_a   1.000
_cell.length_b   1.000
_cell.length_c   1.000
_cell.angle_alpha   90.00
_cell.angle_beta   90.00
_cell.angle_gamma   90.00
#
_symmetry.space_group_name_H-M   'P 1'
#
loop_
_entity.id
_entity.type
_entity.pdbx_description
1 polymer ?
#
loop_
_entity_poly.entity_id
_entity_poly.type
_entity_poly.pdbx_seq_one_letter_code
_entity_poly.pdbx_strand_id
1 'polypeptide(L)'
;MFRPVSLLLACLALGLAGCATAPPEGAHAPNAPPAWTATNTVARPTPPVAPKYTLPPSTNVNHPAIQFNPLPATVVKSTPPAPVTTWSSLSRWAVAHQTGMPHRLTTSPVVSYAIGSSRGVLIVTIGSRDATWNGTAMHLGFAPEMVDDQVFVHGMDLAKNFEPLLCETPSLPKTNRIIVLDPGHGGREPGTISVLDGQPEKTFTLDWARRLAPLLEAKGWRVILTRTNDTEMAVTNRAIFSVAHHADLFISLHFNSSAPDRKQSGLETYCLTPTGMPSTLTRGYPDLWYQNYPVNAFDAESLQLAFRVHHSILRATGAEDRGVCRARFMGVLRGQRCPAVLIEGGYLSNPNEARLIENAAYRQKLAVAVAAALP
;
A
#
# COMPACT_ATOMS: atom_id res chain seq x y z
N MET A 1 52.97 -34.62 -13.11
CA MET A 1 53.15 -35.00 -14.52
C MET A 1 52.05 -34.39 -15.34
N PHE A 2 52.47 -33.63 -16.32
CA PHE A 2 51.75 -32.98 -17.41
C PHE A 2 50.95 -31.71 -17.14
N ARG A 3 51.46 -30.71 -17.71
CA ARG A 3 51.17 -29.28 -17.86
C ARG A 3 50.20 -28.99 -19.04
N PRO A 4 49.90 -27.75 -19.33
CA PRO A 4 48.65 -27.19 -19.83
C PRO A 4 48.67 -26.91 -21.35
N VAL A 5 47.56 -26.51 -21.93
CA VAL A 5 47.53 -25.86 -23.25
C VAL A 5 46.72 -24.59 -23.19
N SER A 6 47.48 -23.50 -23.34
CA SER A 6 46.99 -22.18 -23.74
C SER A 6 46.75 -22.16 -25.24
N LEU A 7 45.75 -21.46 -25.72
CA LEU A 7 45.72 -20.95 -27.08
C LEU A 7 45.20 -19.51 -27.11
N LEU A 8 46.07 -18.68 -27.62
CA LEU A 8 45.98 -17.24 -27.90
C LEU A 8 45.59 -17.02 -29.36
N LEU A 9 45.29 -15.77 -29.70
CA LEU A 9 45.26 -15.08 -31.01
C LEU A 9 43.87 -15.00 -31.67
N ALA A 10 43.50 -13.89 -32.33
CA ALA A 10 44.18 -12.62 -32.68
C ALA A 10 43.14 -11.57 -33.10
N CYS A 11 43.56 -10.36 -33.01
CA CYS A 11 42.94 -9.14 -33.52
C CYS A 11 42.79 -9.14 -35.05
N LEU A 12 41.75 -8.48 -35.55
CA LEU A 12 41.85 -7.75 -36.81
C LEU A 12 41.06 -6.45 -36.75
N ALA A 13 41.79 -5.34 -36.79
CA ALA A 13 41.29 -4.00 -37.01
C ALA A 13 41.31 -3.72 -38.51
N LEU A 14 40.25 -3.12 -39.02
CA LEU A 14 40.29 -2.43 -40.34
C LEU A 14 39.44 -1.14 -40.17
N GLY A 15 40.17 -0.04 -40.20
CA GLY A 15 39.61 1.29 -40.33
C GLY A 15 39.32 1.62 -41.79
N LEU A 16 38.34 2.45 -41.99
CA LEU A 16 38.24 3.35 -43.16
C LEU A 16 37.57 4.65 -42.73
N ALA A 17 38.26 5.71 -43.06
CA ALA A 17 37.91 7.11 -42.91
C ALA A 17 36.83 7.53 -43.93
N GLY A 18 36.06 8.55 -43.60
CA GLY A 18 35.32 9.24 -44.64
C GLY A 18 34.28 10.25 -44.13
N CYS A 19 34.66 11.51 -44.18
CA CYS A 19 33.89 12.73 -44.42
C CYS A 19 32.96 13.28 -43.34
N ALA A 20 33.46 14.30 -42.69
CA ALA A 20 32.69 15.36 -42.02
C ALA A 20 31.88 16.17 -43.04
N THR A 21 30.60 16.32 -42.82
CA THR A 21 29.83 17.45 -43.38
C THR A 21 29.17 18.20 -42.22
N ALA A 22 29.37 19.51 -42.19
CA ALA A 22 28.84 20.42 -41.20
C ALA A 22 27.30 20.50 -41.27
N PRO A 23 26.62 20.76 -40.16
CA PRO A 23 25.19 21.02 -40.18
C PRO A 23 24.91 22.46 -40.58
N PRO A 24 23.74 22.76 -41.24
CA PRO A 24 23.34 24.09 -41.58
C PRO A 24 22.85 24.87 -40.34
N GLU A 25 23.25 26.15 -40.29
CA GLU A 25 22.69 27.13 -39.37
C GLU A 25 21.20 27.33 -39.64
N GLY A 26 20.42 27.52 -38.55
CA GLY A 26 19.08 28.08 -38.60
C GLY A 26 17.97 27.22 -38.01
N ALA A 27 17.87 27.16 -36.68
CA ALA A 27 16.61 26.83 -36.01
C ALA A 27 16.39 27.82 -34.86
N HIS A 28 15.40 28.67 -35.04
CA HIS A 28 14.90 29.62 -34.04
C HIS A 28 14.43 28.91 -32.77
N ALA A 29 14.80 29.46 -31.62
CA ALA A 29 14.28 29.08 -30.32
C ALA A 29 12.76 29.34 -30.28
N PRO A 30 11.95 28.43 -29.70
CA PRO A 30 10.54 28.70 -29.49
C PRO A 30 10.34 29.69 -28.34
N ASN A 31 9.50 30.70 -28.61
CA ASN A 31 9.11 31.79 -27.72
C ASN A 31 8.49 31.27 -26.42
N ALA A 32 8.85 31.94 -25.33
CA ALA A 32 8.18 31.80 -24.03
C ALA A 32 6.69 32.20 -24.15
N PRO A 33 5.78 31.53 -23.42
CA PRO A 33 4.38 31.90 -23.44
C PRO A 33 4.16 33.25 -22.73
N PRO A 34 3.20 34.08 -23.21
CA PRO A 34 2.92 35.37 -22.63
C PRO A 34 2.32 35.31 -21.24
N ALA A 35 2.69 36.27 -20.39
CA ALA A 35 2.14 36.48 -19.06
C ALA A 35 0.62 36.70 -19.12
N TRP A 36 -0.13 35.98 -18.33
CA TRP A 36 -1.57 36.13 -18.15
C TRP A 36 -1.85 37.37 -17.30
N THR A 37 -2.38 38.41 -17.90
CA THR A 37 -3.03 39.50 -17.19
C THR A 37 -4.46 39.11 -16.85
N ALA A 38 -4.77 39.11 -15.56
CA ALA A 38 -6.11 38.88 -15.05
C ALA A 38 -7.03 40.09 -15.36
N THR A 39 -7.96 39.93 -16.29
CA THR A 39 -9.22 40.66 -16.31
C THR A 39 -10.19 39.95 -17.24
N ASN A 40 -11.12 39.17 -16.63
CA ASN A 40 -12.51 39.08 -17.10
C ASN A 40 -13.28 38.20 -16.11
N THR A 41 -14.10 38.85 -15.30
CA THR A 41 -15.15 38.25 -14.50
C THR A 41 -16.21 37.65 -15.42
N VAL A 42 -16.13 36.36 -15.68
CA VAL A 42 -17.24 35.60 -16.28
C VAL A 42 -18.08 35.03 -15.14
N ALA A 43 -19.35 35.41 -15.11
CA ALA A 43 -20.32 34.92 -14.14
C ALA A 43 -20.38 33.39 -14.15
N ARG A 44 -20.29 32.81 -12.92
CA ARG A 44 -20.35 31.38 -12.68
C ARG A 44 -21.74 30.87 -13.06
N PRO A 45 -21.90 29.87 -13.93
CA PRO A 45 -23.20 29.28 -14.20
C PRO A 45 -23.73 28.58 -12.96
N THR A 46 -24.97 28.81 -12.61
CA THR A 46 -25.69 28.10 -11.52
C THR A 46 -25.78 26.61 -11.89
N PRO A 47 -25.50 25.70 -10.91
CA PRO A 47 -25.64 24.27 -11.16
C PRO A 47 -27.09 23.90 -11.45
N PRO A 48 -27.35 22.94 -12.35
CA PRO A 48 -28.69 22.47 -12.65
C PRO A 48 -29.35 21.85 -11.41
N VAL A 49 -30.61 22.20 -11.19
CA VAL A 49 -31.44 21.64 -10.11
C VAL A 49 -31.61 20.14 -10.35
N ALA A 50 -31.20 19.34 -9.38
CA ALA A 50 -31.36 17.88 -9.43
C ALA A 50 -32.86 17.49 -9.54
N PRO A 51 -33.21 16.51 -10.39
CA PRO A 51 -34.58 16.05 -10.48
C PRO A 51 -35.01 15.36 -9.17
N LYS A 52 -36.20 15.74 -8.69
CA LYS A 52 -36.88 15.08 -7.56
C LYS A 52 -37.30 13.68 -7.98
N TYR A 53 -36.58 12.67 -7.52
CA TYR A 53 -37.04 11.27 -7.63
C TYR A 53 -38.05 11.00 -6.50
N THR A 54 -39.31 10.72 -6.89
CA THR A 54 -40.30 10.10 -6.01
C THR A 54 -40.04 8.60 -5.95
N LEU A 55 -39.79 8.07 -4.76
CA LEU A 55 -39.64 6.63 -4.53
C LEU A 55 -40.98 5.90 -4.75
N PRO A 56 -41.00 4.73 -5.41
CA PRO A 56 -42.18 3.88 -5.45
C PRO A 56 -42.51 3.32 -4.04
N PRO A 57 -43.79 2.99 -3.76
CA PRO A 57 -44.20 2.52 -2.46
C PRO A 57 -43.55 1.16 -2.12
N SER A 58 -42.96 1.12 -0.92
CA SER A 58 -42.33 -0.05 -0.33
C SER A 58 -43.34 -1.16 -0.08
N THR A 59 -43.15 -2.32 -0.69
CA THR A 59 -43.82 -3.54 -0.27
C THR A 59 -43.14 -4.08 0.99
N ASN A 60 -43.88 -4.07 2.07
CA ASN A 60 -43.52 -4.58 3.39
C ASN A 60 -43.17 -6.07 3.34
N VAL A 61 -41.90 -6.40 3.54
CA VAL A 61 -41.48 -7.72 3.98
C VAL A 61 -40.87 -7.51 5.37
N ASN A 62 -41.58 -7.97 6.41
CA ASN A 62 -41.15 -7.90 7.80
C ASN A 62 -39.90 -8.78 8.00
N HIS A 63 -38.71 -8.17 7.95
CA HIS A 63 -37.54 -8.67 8.65
C HIS A 63 -37.41 -7.92 9.99
N PRO A 64 -37.11 -8.61 11.11
CA PRO A 64 -36.91 -7.93 12.37
C PRO A 64 -35.73 -6.95 12.19
N ALA A 65 -36.04 -5.67 12.32
CA ALA A 65 -35.04 -4.61 12.32
C ALA A 65 -34.10 -4.83 13.50
N ILE A 66 -32.85 -5.17 13.21
CA ILE A 66 -31.77 -5.06 14.18
C ILE A 66 -31.65 -3.56 14.46
N GLN A 67 -32.18 -3.12 15.57
CA GLN A 67 -31.97 -1.76 16.06
C GLN A 67 -30.51 -1.62 16.46
N PHE A 68 -29.73 -0.98 15.60
CA PHE A 68 -28.39 -0.54 15.95
C PHE A 68 -28.53 0.71 16.83
N ASN A 69 -28.45 0.52 18.13
CA ASN A 69 -28.16 1.64 19.02
C ASN A 69 -26.75 2.11 18.66
N PRO A 70 -26.56 3.39 18.29
CA PRO A 70 -25.21 3.91 18.12
C PRO A 70 -24.49 3.74 19.47
N LEU A 71 -23.39 2.97 19.46
CA LEU A 71 -22.52 2.91 20.62
C LEU A 71 -22.15 4.35 21.01
N PRO A 72 -22.24 4.71 22.30
CA PRO A 72 -21.83 6.02 22.74
C PRO A 72 -20.40 6.22 22.26
N ALA A 73 -20.18 7.30 21.53
CA ALA A 73 -18.84 7.75 21.14
C ALA A 73 -18.10 8.15 22.42
N THR A 74 -17.60 7.17 23.14
CA THR A 74 -16.54 7.41 24.11
C THR A 74 -15.31 7.78 23.27
N VAL A 75 -15.27 9.06 22.92
CA VAL A 75 -14.05 9.73 22.54
C VAL A 75 -13.14 9.60 23.76
N VAL A 76 -12.33 8.55 23.79
CA VAL A 76 -11.18 8.53 24.66
C VAL A 76 -10.34 9.70 24.17
N LYS A 77 -10.43 10.82 24.87
CA LYS A 77 -9.45 11.91 24.75
C LYS A 77 -8.12 11.39 25.32
N SER A 78 -7.51 10.46 24.63
CA SER A 78 -6.08 10.27 24.77
C SER A 78 -5.46 11.49 24.10
N THR A 79 -4.85 12.35 24.88
CA THR A 79 -3.96 13.38 24.37
C THR A 79 -2.98 12.66 23.45
N PRO A 80 -2.91 13.03 22.15
CA PRO A 80 -1.93 12.40 21.28
C PRO A 80 -0.57 12.52 21.94
N PRO A 81 0.27 11.48 21.97
CA PRO A 81 1.63 11.63 22.43
C PRO A 81 2.25 12.80 21.67
N ALA A 82 3.00 13.64 22.37
CA ALA A 82 3.69 14.77 21.75
C ALA A 82 4.43 14.26 20.49
N PRO A 83 4.35 14.96 19.36
CA PRO A 83 4.99 14.50 18.14
C PRO A 83 6.48 14.29 18.43
N VAL A 84 6.99 13.08 18.14
CA VAL A 84 8.41 12.78 18.21
C VAL A 84 9.06 13.55 17.07
N THR A 85 9.62 14.73 17.37
CA THR A 85 10.23 15.63 16.37
C THR A 85 11.75 15.48 16.32
N THR A 86 12.30 14.52 17.06
CA THR A 86 13.74 14.37 17.21
C THR A 86 14.34 13.45 16.16
N TRP A 87 15.42 13.91 15.54
CA TRP A 87 16.32 13.09 14.75
C TRP A 87 17.30 12.36 15.66
N SER A 88 17.58 11.11 15.38
CA SER A 88 18.47 10.28 16.17
C SER A 88 19.51 9.61 15.30
N SER A 89 20.75 9.53 15.79
CA SER A 89 21.80 8.77 15.12
C SER A 89 21.39 7.30 15.04
N LEU A 90 21.36 6.75 13.81
CA LEU A 90 21.01 5.37 13.57
C LEU A 90 21.93 4.39 14.28
N SER A 91 23.23 4.73 14.39
CA SER A 91 24.21 3.91 15.13
C SER A 91 23.91 3.86 16.63
N ARG A 92 23.54 4.98 17.24
CA ARG A 92 23.16 5.00 18.67
C ARG A 92 21.89 4.21 18.92
N TRP A 93 20.90 4.36 18.02
CA TRP A 93 19.66 3.59 18.09
C TRP A 93 19.93 2.08 17.95
N ALA A 94 20.79 1.69 17.01
CA ALA A 94 21.17 0.29 16.80
C ALA A 94 21.77 -0.35 18.04
N VAL A 95 22.68 0.36 18.73
CA VAL A 95 23.28 -0.12 20.00
C VAL A 95 22.20 -0.29 21.07
N ALA A 96 21.33 0.71 21.24
CA ALA A 96 20.27 0.68 22.25
C ALA A 96 19.26 -0.48 22.05
N HIS A 97 19.00 -0.86 20.81
CA HIS A 97 18.04 -1.91 20.45
C HIS A 97 18.70 -3.25 20.10
N GLN A 98 20.02 -3.38 20.31
CA GLN A 98 20.79 -4.60 20.07
C GLN A 98 20.62 -5.15 18.65
N THR A 99 20.49 -4.27 17.67
CA THR A 99 20.49 -4.62 16.24
C THR A 99 21.90 -4.62 15.68
N GLY A 100 22.07 -5.08 14.44
CA GLY A 100 23.33 -4.91 13.72
C GLY A 100 23.66 -3.42 13.52
N MET A 101 24.93 -3.08 13.50
CA MET A 101 25.36 -1.70 13.19
C MET A 101 25.03 -1.36 11.74
N PRO A 102 24.58 -0.12 11.47
CA PRO A 102 24.36 0.30 10.10
C PRO A 102 25.67 0.29 9.31
N HIS A 103 25.66 -0.35 8.15
CA HIS A 103 26.81 -0.38 7.25
C HIS A 103 26.44 0.15 5.88
N ARG A 104 27.37 0.87 5.29
CA ARG A 104 27.20 1.52 3.99
C ARG A 104 27.24 0.48 2.87
N LEU A 105 26.23 0.50 1.99
CA LEU A 105 26.14 -0.40 0.83
C LEU A 105 26.67 0.28 -0.44
N THR A 106 26.34 1.56 -0.63
CA THR A 106 26.67 2.33 -1.83
C THR A 106 27.21 3.70 -1.48
N THR A 107 28.07 4.27 -2.35
CA THR A 107 28.73 5.53 -2.09
C THR A 107 28.36 6.67 -3.06
N SER A 108 27.94 6.34 -4.28
CA SER A 108 27.62 7.33 -5.33
C SER A 108 26.88 6.65 -6.48
N PRO A 109 25.95 7.32 -7.17
CA PRO A 109 25.41 8.64 -6.87
C PRO A 109 24.42 8.62 -5.69
N VAL A 110 23.93 7.43 -5.29
CA VAL A 110 22.94 7.23 -4.24
C VAL A 110 23.60 6.53 -3.05
N VAL A 111 23.55 7.17 -1.89
CA VAL A 111 24.12 6.63 -0.66
C VAL A 111 23.06 5.82 0.08
N SER A 112 23.31 4.53 0.30
CA SER A 112 22.42 3.67 1.06
C SER A 112 23.13 2.94 2.19
N TYR A 113 22.35 2.62 3.23
CA TYR A 113 22.79 1.89 4.40
C TYR A 113 21.88 0.71 4.69
N ALA A 114 22.48 -0.40 5.11
CA ALA A 114 21.74 -1.53 5.63
C ALA A 114 21.87 -1.59 7.16
N ILE A 115 20.77 -1.92 7.81
CA ILE A 115 20.73 -2.28 9.23
C ILE A 115 19.98 -3.60 9.36
N GLY A 116 20.55 -4.54 10.10
CA GLY A 116 20.02 -5.89 10.23
C GLY A 116 19.72 -6.31 11.65
N SER A 117 18.87 -7.31 11.79
CA SER A 117 18.62 -8.05 13.02
C SER A 117 18.41 -9.53 12.68
N SER A 118 18.16 -10.37 13.68
CA SER A 118 17.74 -11.77 13.45
C SER A 118 16.48 -11.91 12.62
N ARG A 119 15.72 -10.84 12.41
CA ARG A 119 14.44 -10.81 11.69
C ARG A 119 14.58 -10.44 10.22
N GLY A 120 15.65 -9.76 9.86
CA GLY A 120 15.89 -9.35 8.48
C GLY A 120 16.75 -8.10 8.36
N VAL A 121 16.74 -7.55 7.15
CA VAL A 121 17.55 -6.39 6.77
C VAL A 121 16.67 -5.27 6.26
N LEU A 122 16.82 -4.09 6.85
CA LEU A 122 16.24 -2.84 6.38
C LEU A 122 17.32 -2.04 5.64
N ILE A 123 17.04 -1.63 4.41
CA ILE A 123 17.92 -0.78 3.62
C ILE A 123 17.23 0.58 3.47
N VAL A 124 17.99 1.63 3.78
CA VAL A 124 17.54 3.02 3.66
C VAL A 124 18.44 3.81 2.74
N THR A 125 17.88 4.79 2.07
CA THR A 125 18.58 5.68 1.14
C THR A 125 18.63 7.09 1.72
N ILE A 126 19.82 7.67 1.79
CA ILE A 126 20.00 9.04 2.29
C ILE A 126 19.33 10.03 1.34
N GLY A 127 18.53 10.94 1.90
CA GLY A 127 17.79 11.95 1.16
C GLY A 127 16.55 11.41 0.42
N SER A 128 16.23 10.11 0.55
CA SER A 128 15.02 9.52 -0.01
C SER A 128 14.15 8.85 1.07
N ARG A 129 12.84 8.87 0.86
CA ARG A 129 11.90 8.08 1.66
C ARG A 129 11.83 6.61 1.23
N ASP A 130 12.44 6.26 0.08
CA ASP A 130 12.46 4.90 -0.42
C ASP A 130 13.38 4.03 0.44
N ALA A 131 12.86 2.89 0.83
CA ALA A 131 13.53 1.90 1.65
C ALA A 131 13.08 0.49 1.23
N THR A 132 13.78 -0.54 1.71
CA THR A 132 13.33 -1.92 1.54
C THR A 132 13.45 -2.70 2.84
N TRP A 133 12.48 -3.56 3.11
CA TRP A 133 12.54 -4.55 4.17
C TRP A 133 12.59 -5.96 3.57
N ASN A 134 13.70 -6.68 3.80
CA ASN A 134 13.94 -8.00 3.19
C ASN A 134 13.72 -8.01 1.67
N GLY A 135 14.13 -6.93 0.99
CA GLY A 135 13.96 -6.76 -0.44
C GLY A 135 12.57 -6.29 -0.89
N THR A 136 11.60 -6.19 0.00
CA THR A 136 10.26 -5.66 -0.30
C THR A 136 10.26 -4.14 -0.16
N ALA A 137 9.73 -3.43 -1.16
CA ALA A 137 9.68 -1.98 -1.18
C ALA A 137 8.79 -1.40 -0.06
N MET A 138 9.24 -0.29 0.51
CA MET A 138 8.49 0.51 1.47
C MET A 138 8.90 1.99 1.40
N HIS A 139 8.12 2.83 2.07
CA HIS A 139 8.45 4.24 2.16
C HIS A 139 8.46 4.69 3.63
N LEU A 140 9.51 5.41 4.00
CA LEU A 140 9.62 6.07 5.30
C LEU A 140 8.69 7.29 5.39
N GLY A 141 8.42 7.75 6.59
CA GLY A 141 7.75 9.03 6.82
C GLY A 141 8.65 10.21 6.44
N PHE A 142 9.93 10.10 6.77
CA PHE A 142 10.93 11.14 6.58
C PHE A 142 12.20 10.56 5.95
N ALA A 143 12.80 11.30 5.03
CA ALA A 143 14.05 10.88 4.38
C ALA A 143 15.20 10.89 5.39
N PRO A 144 15.98 9.80 5.53
CA PRO A 144 17.19 9.82 6.38
C PRO A 144 18.20 10.87 5.92
N GLU A 145 18.90 11.46 6.87
CA GLU A 145 19.88 12.51 6.62
C GLU A 145 21.29 12.06 6.98
N MET A 146 22.28 12.65 6.32
CA MET A 146 23.69 12.49 6.67
C MET A 146 24.18 13.76 7.33
N VAL A 147 24.69 13.65 8.58
CA VAL A 147 25.31 14.75 9.32
C VAL A 147 26.62 14.24 9.91
N ASP A 148 27.72 14.90 9.61
CA ASP A 148 29.07 14.53 10.09
C ASP A 148 29.39 13.04 9.93
N ASP A 149 29.18 12.49 8.71
CA ASP A 149 29.33 11.07 8.37
C ASP A 149 28.49 10.10 9.20
N GLN A 150 27.50 10.58 9.91
CA GLN A 150 26.53 9.75 10.64
C GLN A 150 25.14 9.82 10.00
N VAL A 151 24.48 8.66 9.95
CA VAL A 151 23.09 8.57 9.49
C VAL A 151 22.16 8.96 10.62
N PHE A 152 21.27 9.92 10.33
CA PHE A 152 20.18 10.31 11.22
C PHE A 152 18.85 9.89 10.62
N VAL A 153 17.97 9.35 11.46
CA VAL A 153 16.61 8.93 11.11
C VAL A 153 15.64 9.63 12.04
N HIS A 154 14.50 10.04 11.48
CA HIS A 154 13.47 10.69 12.27
C HIS A 154 12.88 9.71 13.29
N GLY A 155 12.64 10.17 14.53
CA GLY A 155 12.16 9.33 15.62
C GLY A 155 10.84 8.62 15.35
N MET A 156 9.96 9.22 14.52
CA MET A 156 8.73 8.55 14.08
C MET A 156 9.04 7.31 13.21
N ASP A 157 10.02 7.38 12.32
CA ASP A 157 10.41 6.22 11.52
C ASP A 157 11.07 5.15 12.38
N LEU A 158 11.91 5.55 13.35
CA LEU A 158 12.49 4.61 14.31
C LEU A 158 11.39 3.85 15.05
N ALA A 159 10.41 4.56 15.63
CA ALA A 159 9.34 3.97 16.43
C ALA A 159 8.26 3.23 15.59
N LYS A 160 7.99 3.66 14.37
CA LYS A 160 6.85 3.16 13.58
C LYS A 160 7.22 2.28 12.39
N ASN A 161 8.51 2.23 12.03
CA ASN A 161 9.03 1.39 10.96
C ASN A 161 10.18 0.50 11.46
N PHE A 162 11.23 1.06 12.04
CA PHE A 162 12.43 0.30 12.42
C PHE A 162 12.16 -0.66 13.58
N GLU A 163 11.60 -0.16 14.68
CA GLU A 163 11.33 -0.98 15.86
C GLU A 163 10.37 -2.14 15.56
N PRO A 164 9.19 -1.94 14.92
CA PRO A 164 8.31 -3.03 14.56
C PRO A 164 8.94 -4.08 13.63
N LEU A 165 9.81 -3.69 12.72
CA LEU A 165 10.42 -4.60 11.76
C LEU A 165 11.65 -5.31 12.32
N LEU A 166 12.53 -4.58 13.00
CA LEU A 166 13.84 -5.09 13.45
C LEU A 166 13.80 -5.70 14.85
N CYS A 167 12.97 -5.20 15.75
CA CYS A 167 13.03 -5.52 17.18
C CYS A 167 11.83 -6.32 17.68
N GLU A 168 10.61 -5.96 17.27
CA GLU A 168 9.40 -6.59 17.82
C GLU A 168 9.11 -7.96 17.20
N THR A 169 8.72 -8.91 18.06
CA THR A 169 8.17 -10.18 17.58
C THR A 169 6.75 -9.93 17.08
N PRO A 170 6.42 -10.29 15.83
CA PRO A 170 5.06 -10.14 15.34
C PRO A 170 4.12 -11.02 16.14
N SER A 171 3.27 -10.41 16.93
CA SER A 171 2.16 -11.12 17.55
C SER A 171 0.86 -10.68 16.90
N LEU A 172 0.35 -11.49 15.99
CA LEU A 172 -1.04 -11.35 15.61
C LEU A 172 -1.91 -11.75 16.82
N PRO A 173 -2.96 -10.98 17.13
CA PRO A 173 -3.87 -11.32 18.23
C PRO A 173 -4.37 -12.75 18.07
N LYS A 174 -4.31 -13.55 19.15
CA LYS A 174 -4.73 -14.96 19.13
C LYS A 174 -6.02 -15.19 19.94
N THR A 175 -6.75 -14.15 20.27
CA THR A 175 -7.84 -14.23 21.25
C THR A 175 -8.97 -15.12 20.78
N ASN A 176 -9.59 -14.83 19.65
CA ASN A 176 -10.73 -15.58 19.14
C ASN A 176 -10.48 -16.17 17.74
N ARG A 177 -9.37 -15.85 17.11
CA ARG A 177 -9.03 -16.22 15.72
C ARG A 177 -10.12 -15.84 14.72
N ILE A 178 -10.71 -14.64 14.89
CA ILE A 178 -11.73 -14.09 13.99
C ILE A 178 -11.05 -13.18 12.98
N ILE A 179 -11.23 -13.48 11.71
CA ILE A 179 -10.80 -12.62 10.62
C ILE A 179 -12.01 -12.11 9.82
N VAL A 180 -12.08 -10.80 9.63
CA VAL A 180 -13.04 -10.21 8.71
C VAL A 180 -12.35 -9.99 7.38
N LEU A 181 -12.86 -10.64 6.34
CA LEU A 181 -12.50 -10.40 4.94
C LEU A 181 -13.50 -9.41 4.35
N ASP A 182 -12.97 -8.37 3.73
CA ASP A 182 -13.76 -7.33 3.10
C ASP A 182 -13.56 -7.35 1.58
N PRO A 183 -14.41 -8.06 0.82
CA PRO A 183 -14.40 -7.91 -0.63
C PRO A 183 -14.87 -6.50 -1.00
N GLY A 184 -13.96 -5.68 -1.53
CA GLY A 184 -14.23 -4.28 -1.86
C GLY A 184 -15.44 -4.10 -2.77
N HIS A 185 -16.07 -2.91 -2.69
CA HIS A 185 -17.22 -2.53 -3.50
C HIS A 185 -18.45 -3.42 -3.30
N GLY A 186 -19.41 -3.40 -4.23
CA GLY A 186 -20.64 -4.21 -4.22
C GLY A 186 -21.90 -3.40 -4.49
N GLY A 187 -22.94 -4.07 -5.00
CA GLY A 187 -24.21 -3.44 -5.35
C GLY A 187 -24.04 -2.37 -6.42
N ARG A 188 -24.43 -1.13 -6.12
CA ARG A 188 -24.33 0.02 -7.04
C ARG A 188 -22.91 0.55 -7.20
N GLU A 189 -22.00 0.18 -6.32
CA GLU A 189 -20.59 0.56 -6.39
C GLU A 189 -19.77 -0.52 -7.11
N PRO A 190 -19.44 -0.33 -8.40
CA PRO A 190 -18.77 -1.36 -9.20
C PRO A 190 -17.30 -1.52 -8.87
N GLY A 191 -16.66 -0.49 -8.27
CA GLY A 191 -15.22 -0.34 -8.26
C GLY A 191 -14.69 0.05 -9.64
N THR A 192 -13.42 -0.22 -9.90
CA THR A 192 -12.87 -0.02 -11.23
C THR A 192 -13.39 -1.05 -12.24
N ILE A 193 -13.31 -0.69 -13.51
CA ILE A 193 -13.80 -1.52 -14.61
C ILE A 193 -12.62 -2.10 -15.36
N SER A 194 -12.64 -3.41 -15.61
CA SER A 194 -11.63 -4.07 -16.43
C SER A 194 -11.56 -3.46 -17.82
N VAL A 195 -10.36 -3.18 -18.30
CA VAL A 195 -10.13 -2.63 -19.64
C VAL A 195 -10.31 -3.66 -20.76
N LEU A 196 -10.49 -4.94 -20.43
CA LEU A 196 -10.62 -6.01 -21.43
C LEU A 196 -12.07 -6.28 -21.78
N ASP A 197 -12.91 -6.56 -20.80
CA ASP A 197 -14.29 -7.03 -20.99
C ASP A 197 -15.35 -6.20 -20.28
N GLY A 198 -14.93 -5.15 -19.56
CA GLY A 198 -15.85 -4.27 -18.84
C GLY A 198 -16.39 -4.84 -17.54
N GLN A 199 -15.87 -5.97 -17.05
CA GLN A 199 -16.31 -6.52 -15.77
C GLN A 199 -15.89 -5.62 -14.60
N PRO A 200 -16.76 -5.43 -13.60
CA PRO A 200 -16.48 -4.59 -12.46
C PRO A 200 -15.61 -5.29 -11.41
N GLU A 201 -14.74 -4.54 -10.74
CA GLU A 201 -13.85 -4.98 -9.67
C GLU A 201 -14.57 -5.78 -8.58
N LYS A 202 -15.77 -5.35 -8.20
CA LYS A 202 -16.60 -6.02 -7.17
C LYS A 202 -16.79 -7.52 -7.40
N THR A 203 -16.78 -7.97 -8.66
CA THR A 203 -16.90 -9.39 -9.03
C THR A 203 -15.63 -10.15 -8.66
N PHE A 204 -14.49 -9.59 -8.97
CA PHE A 204 -13.19 -10.23 -8.72
C PHE A 204 -12.82 -10.24 -7.25
N THR A 205 -13.12 -9.16 -6.52
CA THR A 205 -12.87 -9.07 -5.07
C THR A 205 -13.71 -10.08 -4.29
N LEU A 206 -14.98 -10.27 -4.67
CA LEU A 206 -15.84 -11.27 -4.05
C LEU A 206 -15.38 -12.71 -4.36
N ASP A 207 -14.98 -12.99 -5.59
CA ASP A 207 -14.44 -14.31 -5.95
C ASP A 207 -13.13 -14.59 -5.20
N TRP A 208 -12.26 -13.59 -5.06
CA TRP A 208 -11.02 -13.74 -4.28
C TRP A 208 -11.31 -14.03 -2.81
N ALA A 209 -12.21 -13.27 -2.17
CA ALA A 209 -12.60 -13.51 -0.79
C ALA A 209 -13.20 -14.91 -0.55
N ARG A 210 -14.07 -15.36 -1.47
CA ARG A 210 -14.67 -16.70 -1.42
C ARG A 210 -13.64 -17.83 -1.56
N ARG A 211 -12.56 -17.62 -2.31
CA ARG A 211 -11.43 -18.56 -2.42
C ARG A 211 -10.54 -18.55 -1.19
N LEU A 212 -10.36 -17.37 -0.59
CA LEU A 212 -9.50 -17.20 0.58
C LEU A 212 -10.14 -17.77 1.85
N ALA A 213 -11.45 -17.60 2.03
CA ALA A 213 -12.14 -17.99 3.25
C ALA A 213 -11.89 -19.46 3.65
N PRO A 214 -12.13 -20.47 2.81
CA PRO A 214 -11.93 -21.87 3.21
C PRO A 214 -10.46 -22.19 3.51
N LEU A 215 -9.50 -21.50 2.89
CA LEU A 215 -8.09 -21.69 3.18
C LEU A 215 -7.70 -21.19 4.58
N LEU A 216 -8.33 -20.12 5.04
CA LEU A 216 -8.13 -19.59 6.39
C LEU A 216 -8.90 -20.43 7.43
N GLU A 217 -10.09 -20.90 7.11
CA GLU A 217 -10.87 -21.81 7.95
C GLU A 217 -10.11 -23.11 8.20
N ALA A 218 -9.47 -23.65 7.17
CA ALA A 218 -8.60 -24.84 7.30
C ALA A 218 -7.40 -24.60 8.24
N LYS A 219 -7.02 -23.35 8.48
CA LYS A 219 -5.99 -22.94 9.46
C LYS A 219 -6.56 -22.63 10.84
N GLY A 220 -7.86 -22.84 11.05
CA GLY A 220 -8.54 -22.60 12.32
C GLY A 220 -8.96 -21.15 12.56
N TRP A 221 -9.06 -20.32 11.51
CA TRP A 221 -9.68 -19.01 11.59
C TRP A 221 -11.20 -19.13 11.44
N ARG A 222 -11.93 -18.38 12.23
CA ARG A 222 -13.33 -18.08 11.95
C ARG A 222 -13.38 -16.91 10.96
N VAL A 223 -13.80 -17.20 9.73
CA VAL A 223 -13.83 -16.21 8.66
C VAL A 223 -15.22 -15.60 8.53
N ILE A 224 -15.30 -14.29 8.49
CA ILE A 224 -16.55 -13.54 8.30
C ILE A 224 -16.33 -12.56 7.15
N LEU A 225 -17.19 -12.62 6.13
CA LEU A 225 -17.14 -11.72 4.99
C LEU A 225 -18.07 -10.53 5.23
N THR A 226 -17.63 -9.32 4.90
CA THR A 226 -18.50 -8.12 4.95
C THR A 226 -19.68 -8.22 3.99
N ARG A 227 -19.52 -8.92 2.87
CA ARG A 227 -20.59 -9.31 1.96
C ARG A 227 -20.31 -10.69 1.36
N THR A 228 -21.36 -11.47 1.18
CA THR A 228 -21.32 -12.81 0.55
C THR A 228 -21.93 -12.84 -0.83
N ASN A 229 -22.55 -11.75 -1.27
CA ASN A 229 -23.18 -11.57 -2.57
C ASN A 229 -22.89 -10.15 -3.12
N ASP A 230 -23.54 -9.76 -4.20
CA ASP A 230 -23.40 -8.42 -4.80
C ASP A 230 -24.30 -7.40 -4.08
N THR A 231 -24.00 -7.14 -2.80
CA THR A 231 -24.66 -6.12 -1.98
C THR A 231 -23.73 -4.95 -1.71
N GLU A 232 -24.31 -3.76 -1.67
CA GLU A 232 -23.60 -2.53 -1.29
C GLU A 232 -23.38 -2.46 0.22
N MET A 233 -22.19 -2.05 0.64
CA MET A 233 -21.90 -1.70 2.02
C MET A 233 -21.05 -0.44 2.06
N ALA A 234 -21.55 0.61 2.70
CA ALA A 234 -20.82 1.86 2.87
C ALA A 234 -19.46 1.62 3.57
N VAL A 235 -18.44 2.38 3.20
CA VAL A 235 -17.06 2.24 3.70
C VAL A 235 -17.01 2.27 5.23
N THR A 236 -17.74 3.19 5.86
CA THR A 236 -17.83 3.29 7.33
C THR A 236 -18.47 2.06 7.98
N ASN A 237 -19.48 1.48 7.32
CA ASN A 237 -20.16 0.29 7.84
C ASN A 237 -19.30 -0.96 7.83
N ARG A 238 -18.29 -1.04 6.92
CA ARG A 238 -17.33 -2.15 6.91
C ARG A 238 -16.50 -2.21 8.19
N ALA A 239 -16.08 -1.04 8.70
CA ALA A 239 -15.38 -0.98 9.98
C ALA A 239 -16.30 -1.28 11.16
N ILE A 240 -17.54 -0.73 11.18
CA ILE A 240 -18.55 -1.04 12.20
C ILE A 240 -18.83 -2.54 12.23
N PHE A 241 -19.00 -3.17 11.08
CA PHE A 241 -19.22 -4.61 10.94
C PHE A 241 -18.08 -5.41 11.54
N SER A 242 -16.83 -5.08 11.23
CA SER A 242 -15.64 -5.74 11.76
C SER A 242 -15.57 -5.65 13.29
N VAL A 243 -15.81 -4.45 13.83
CA VAL A 243 -15.84 -4.21 15.30
C VAL A 243 -16.96 -4.99 15.99
N ALA A 244 -18.16 -5.02 15.40
CA ALA A 244 -19.31 -5.74 15.95
C ALA A 244 -19.08 -7.27 15.99
N HIS A 245 -18.24 -7.81 15.10
CA HIS A 245 -17.88 -9.21 15.08
C HIS A 245 -16.61 -9.52 15.89
N HIS A 246 -16.06 -8.55 16.61
CA HIS A 246 -14.85 -8.70 17.42
C HIS A 246 -13.66 -9.27 16.62
N ALA A 247 -13.44 -8.73 15.43
CA ALA A 247 -12.36 -9.19 14.55
C ALA A 247 -10.98 -9.05 15.22
N ASP A 248 -10.17 -10.10 15.13
CA ASP A 248 -8.74 -10.07 15.49
C ASP A 248 -7.88 -9.57 14.34
N LEU A 249 -8.36 -9.71 13.10
CA LEU A 249 -7.73 -9.20 11.88
C LEU A 249 -8.79 -8.71 10.90
N PHE A 250 -8.43 -7.66 10.14
CA PHE A 250 -9.24 -7.16 9.01
C PHE A 250 -8.39 -7.09 7.74
N ILE A 251 -8.87 -7.72 6.66
CA ILE A 251 -8.22 -7.68 5.34
C ILE A 251 -9.23 -7.25 4.29
N SER A 252 -9.01 -6.09 3.68
CA SER A 252 -9.78 -5.61 2.53
C SER A 252 -9.08 -5.99 1.23
N LEU A 253 -9.85 -6.50 0.26
CA LEU A 253 -9.37 -7.03 -1.01
C LEU A 253 -9.85 -6.14 -2.16
N HIS A 254 -8.92 -5.64 -2.96
CA HIS A 254 -9.14 -4.70 -4.05
C HIS A 254 -8.27 -4.99 -5.27
N PHE A 255 -8.61 -4.34 -6.38
CA PHE A 255 -7.80 -4.24 -7.58
C PHE A 255 -7.74 -2.79 -8.05
N ASN A 256 -6.55 -2.28 -8.21
CA ASN A 256 -6.26 -0.87 -8.46
C ASN A 256 -6.65 -0.40 -9.87
N SER A 257 -6.65 0.92 -10.04
CA SER A 257 -6.77 1.59 -11.33
C SER A 257 -5.95 2.86 -11.40
N SER A 258 -5.36 3.10 -12.55
CA SER A 258 -4.69 4.35 -12.89
C SER A 258 -5.32 5.03 -14.12
N ALA A 259 -6.53 4.60 -14.53
CA ALA A 259 -7.18 5.16 -15.71
C ALA A 259 -7.19 6.70 -15.72
N PRO A 260 -6.95 7.34 -16.85
CA PRO A 260 -6.81 6.77 -18.19
C PRO A 260 -5.44 6.14 -18.51
N ASP A 261 -4.44 6.27 -17.64
CA ASP A 261 -3.15 5.59 -17.82
C ASP A 261 -3.34 4.07 -17.67
N ARG A 262 -2.82 3.31 -18.67
CA ARG A 262 -2.90 1.86 -18.71
C ARG A 262 -1.57 1.16 -18.47
N LYS A 263 -0.53 1.93 -18.08
CA LYS A 263 0.83 1.41 -17.91
C LYS A 263 1.13 0.93 -16.50
N GLN A 264 0.42 1.51 -15.52
CA GLN A 264 0.64 1.14 -14.12
C GLN A 264 0.33 -0.34 -13.90
N SER A 265 1.18 -1.02 -13.17
CA SER A 265 1.08 -2.44 -12.82
C SER A 265 1.64 -2.68 -11.43
N GLY A 266 1.37 -3.82 -10.86
CA GLY A 266 2.00 -4.31 -9.65
C GLY A 266 1.09 -4.37 -8.42
N LEU A 267 1.66 -4.91 -7.36
CA LEU A 267 1.03 -5.13 -6.07
C LEU A 267 1.30 -3.96 -5.13
N GLU A 268 0.27 -3.44 -4.49
CA GLU A 268 0.36 -2.50 -3.36
C GLU A 268 -0.35 -3.09 -2.14
N THR A 269 0.21 -2.90 -0.95
CA THR A 269 -0.48 -3.25 0.30
C THR A 269 -0.46 -2.06 1.23
N TYR A 270 -1.65 -1.67 1.71
CA TYR A 270 -1.83 -0.49 2.53
C TYR A 270 -2.10 -0.83 3.99
N CYS A 271 -1.45 -0.10 4.89
CA CYS A 271 -1.89 0.10 6.26
C CYS A 271 -2.12 1.58 6.54
N LEU A 272 -2.83 1.91 7.62
CA LEU A 272 -3.08 3.32 7.91
C LEU A 272 -1.79 4.02 8.35
N THR A 273 -1.65 5.30 8.00
CA THR A 273 -0.51 6.11 8.44
C THR A 273 -0.61 6.40 9.93
N PRO A 274 0.46 6.21 10.72
CA PRO A 274 0.51 6.60 12.12
C PRO A 274 0.25 8.08 12.34
N THR A 275 -0.34 8.44 13.47
CA THR A 275 -0.49 9.83 13.88
C THR A 275 0.88 10.50 14.00
N GLY A 276 1.02 11.70 13.45
CA GLY A 276 2.27 12.45 13.46
C GLY A 276 3.26 12.14 12.34
N MET A 277 2.94 11.19 11.45
CA MET A 277 3.75 10.81 10.30
C MET A 277 3.07 11.24 9.00
N PRO A 278 3.79 11.75 7.96
CA PRO A 278 3.20 11.97 6.65
C PRO A 278 2.86 10.65 5.95
N SER A 279 1.76 10.64 5.20
CA SER A 279 1.40 9.51 4.34
C SER A 279 2.41 9.33 3.21
N THR A 280 2.58 8.09 2.74
CA THR A 280 3.43 7.80 1.59
C THR A 280 2.74 8.20 0.29
N LEU A 281 1.41 8.16 0.29
CA LEU A 281 0.56 8.52 -0.83
C LEU A 281 -0.70 9.23 -0.32
N THR A 282 -1.09 10.32 -0.95
CA THR A 282 -2.28 11.11 -0.58
C THR A 282 -3.39 11.08 -1.63
N ARG A 283 -3.06 10.81 -2.90
CA ARG A 283 -3.99 10.88 -4.05
C ARG A 283 -4.81 12.19 -4.09
N GLY A 284 -4.19 13.31 -3.66
CA GLY A 284 -4.84 14.62 -3.61
C GLY A 284 -5.77 14.85 -2.41
N TYR A 285 -5.93 13.88 -1.52
CA TYR A 285 -6.65 14.09 -0.27
C TYR A 285 -5.79 14.81 0.76
N PRO A 286 -6.39 15.65 1.65
CA PRO A 286 -5.68 16.27 2.75
C PRO A 286 -5.06 15.22 3.67
N ASP A 287 -3.76 15.36 3.96
CA ASP A 287 -3.04 14.48 4.88
C ASP A 287 -3.04 15.09 6.29
N LEU A 288 -4.06 14.80 7.06
CA LEU A 288 -4.25 15.36 8.39
C LEU A 288 -3.38 14.60 9.42
N TRP A 289 -2.13 14.97 9.56
CA TRP A 289 -1.10 14.28 10.36
C TRP A 289 -1.47 14.11 11.84
N TYR A 290 -2.16 15.10 12.39
CA TYR A 290 -2.57 15.12 13.81
C TYR A 290 -3.77 14.22 14.12
N GLN A 291 -4.47 13.73 13.09
CA GLN A 291 -5.67 12.93 13.30
C GLN A 291 -5.31 11.51 13.70
N ASN A 292 -5.83 11.11 14.86
CA ASN A 292 -5.69 9.76 15.39
C ASN A 292 -6.95 8.94 15.10
N TYR A 293 -6.76 7.71 14.67
CA TYR A 293 -7.83 6.77 14.38
C TYR A 293 -7.70 5.52 15.25
N PRO A 294 -8.82 4.81 15.55
CA PRO A 294 -8.76 3.60 16.38
C PRO A 294 -7.72 2.58 15.95
N VAL A 295 -7.53 2.38 14.64
CA VAL A 295 -6.52 1.44 14.10
C VAL A 295 -5.07 1.84 14.39
N ASN A 296 -4.80 3.10 14.73
CA ASN A 296 -3.44 3.53 15.08
C ASN A 296 -2.92 2.91 16.39
N ALA A 297 -3.80 2.31 17.20
CA ALA A 297 -3.37 1.46 18.31
C ALA A 297 -2.66 0.16 17.86
N PHE A 298 -2.75 -0.19 16.58
CA PHE A 298 -2.21 -1.41 15.97
C PHE A 298 -1.25 -1.09 14.82
N ASP A 299 -0.52 0.04 14.88
CA ASP A 299 0.38 0.49 13.81
C ASP A 299 1.47 -0.55 13.49
N ALA A 300 2.06 -1.17 14.54
CA ALA A 300 3.12 -2.15 14.42
C ALA A 300 2.61 -3.45 13.79
N GLU A 301 1.52 -3.99 14.32
CA GLU A 301 0.92 -5.24 13.86
C GLU A 301 0.37 -5.10 12.44
N SER A 302 -0.24 -3.95 12.11
CA SER A 302 -0.72 -3.66 10.75
C SER A 302 0.43 -3.59 9.74
N LEU A 303 1.56 -2.97 10.11
CA LEU A 303 2.75 -2.93 9.27
C LEU A 303 3.33 -4.32 9.04
N GLN A 304 3.47 -5.10 10.11
CA GLN A 304 4.01 -6.47 10.04
C GLN A 304 3.09 -7.39 9.22
N LEU A 305 1.76 -7.26 9.38
CA LEU A 305 0.77 -7.98 8.58
C LEU A 305 0.89 -7.60 7.10
N ALA A 306 0.98 -6.30 6.80
CA ALA A 306 1.14 -5.79 5.45
C ALA A 306 2.36 -6.41 4.76
N PHE A 307 3.53 -6.42 5.41
CA PHE A 307 4.74 -7.02 4.85
C PHE A 307 4.62 -8.53 4.64
N ARG A 308 4.03 -9.26 5.58
CA ARG A 308 3.84 -10.71 5.45
C ARG A 308 2.99 -11.07 4.24
N VAL A 309 1.84 -10.38 4.11
CA VAL A 309 0.90 -10.63 3.01
C VAL A 309 1.51 -10.19 1.69
N HIS A 310 2.07 -8.99 1.63
CA HIS A 310 2.68 -8.42 0.44
C HIS A 310 3.80 -9.33 -0.10
N HIS A 311 4.77 -9.67 0.75
CA HIS A 311 5.88 -10.54 0.38
C HIS A 311 5.42 -11.93 -0.09
N SER A 312 4.40 -12.50 0.57
CA SER A 312 3.85 -13.80 0.18
C SER A 312 3.21 -13.76 -1.21
N ILE A 313 2.48 -12.68 -1.52
CA ILE A 313 1.86 -12.50 -2.84
C ILE A 313 2.94 -12.28 -3.91
N LEU A 314 3.93 -11.42 -3.67
CA LEU A 314 5.05 -11.22 -4.62
C LEU A 314 5.75 -12.53 -4.96
N ARG A 315 6.09 -13.33 -3.94
CA ARG A 315 6.74 -14.63 -4.16
C ARG A 315 5.88 -15.60 -4.96
N ALA A 316 4.57 -15.59 -4.73
CA ALA A 316 3.67 -16.49 -5.43
C ALA A 316 3.41 -16.08 -6.87
N THR A 317 3.28 -14.78 -7.13
CA THR A 317 2.78 -14.27 -8.42
C THR A 317 3.88 -13.78 -9.35
N GLY A 318 5.00 -13.28 -8.80
CA GLY A 318 6.02 -12.54 -9.54
C GLY A 318 5.54 -11.15 -9.98
N ALA A 319 4.50 -10.61 -9.33
CA ALA A 319 4.02 -9.26 -9.61
C ALA A 319 5.11 -8.20 -9.35
N GLU A 320 5.00 -7.06 -10.02
CA GLU A 320 5.83 -5.90 -9.74
C GLU A 320 5.60 -5.41 -8.30
N ASP A 321 6.68 -5.14 -7.59
CA ASP A 321 6.63 -4.65 -6.21
C ASP A 321 6.45 -3.13 -6.19
N ARG A 322 5.28 -2.67 -5.78
CA ARG A 322 4.98 -1.25 -5.56
C ARG A 322 4.98 -0.87 -4.08
N GLY A 323 5.30 -1.83 -3.23
CA GLY A 323 5.60 -1.64 -1.84
C GLY A 323 4.43 -1.71 -0.86
N VAL A 324 4.85 -1.72 0.40
CA VAL A 324 3.96 -1.50 1.54
C VAL A 324 3.80 -0.01 1.75
N CYS A 325 2.57 0.48 1.58
CA CYS A 325 2.21 1.89 1.60
C CYS A 325 1.44 2.27 2.86
N ARG A 326 1.57 3.54 3.27
CA ARG A 326 0.81 4.13 4.37
C ARG A 326 -0.05 5.28 3.86
N ALA A 327 -1.37 5.20 4.02
CA ALA A 327 -2.28 6.21 3.50
C ALA A 327 -3.48 6.45 4.41
N ARG A 328 -3.73 7.73 4.76
CA ARG A 328 -4.90 8.11 5.59
C ARG A 328 -6.21 8.15 4.83
N PHE A 329 -6.17 8.26 3.51
CA PHE A 329 -7.40 8.28 2.73
C PHE A 329 -8.12 6.92 2.68
N MET A 330 -7.47 5.83 3.10
CA MET A 330 -8.07 4.48 3.18
C MET A 330 -9.17 4.42 4.24
N GLY A 331 -10.37 4.89 3.88
CA GLY A 331 -11.50 5.05 4.79
C GLY A 331 -11.90 3.78 5.53
N VAL A 332 -11.80 2.62 4.87
CA VAL A 332 -12.16 1.31 5.43
C VAL A 332 -11.25 0.89 6.60
N LEU A 333 -10.01 1.42 6.65
CA LEU A 333 -9.05 1.10 7.70
C LEU A 333 -9.23 1.98 8.94
N ARG A 334 -9.72 3.22 8.79
CA ARG A 334 -9.72 4.22 9.86
C ARG A 334 -10.43 3.77 11.14
N GLY A 335 -11.58 3.12 10.99
CA GLY A 335 -12.45 2.70 12.12
C GLY A 335 -12.11 1.34 12.71
N GLN A 336 -11.11 0.63 12.21
CA GLN A 336 -10.77 -0.71 12.69
C GLN A 336 -10.22 -0.68 14.12
N ARG A 337 -10.52 -1.73 14.89
CA ARG A 337 -10.00 -1.94 16.25
C ARG A 337 -9.18 -3.21 16.37
N CYS A 338 -8.54 -3.59 15.29
CA CYS A 338 -7.60 -4.70 15.16
C CYS A 338 -6.57 -4.36 14.08
N PRO A 339 -5.49 -5.12 13.95
CA PRO A 339 -4.58 -5.00 12.82
C PRO A 339 -5.33 -5.09 11.50
N ALA A 340 -5.09 -4.13 10.59
CA ALA A 340 -5.88 -3.96 9.39
C ALA A 340 -5.04 -3.58 8.18
N VAL A 341 -5.30 -4.22 7.04
CA VAL A 341 -4.64 -3.95 5.76
C VAL A 341 -5.64 -3.95 4.61
N LEU A 342 -5.29 -3.22 3.55
CA LEU A 342 -5.97 -3.28 2.26
C LEU A 342 -4.95 -3.71 1.20
N ILE A 343 -5.33 -4.67 0.36
CA ILE A 343 -4.48 -5.25 -0.68
C ILE A 343 -5.04 -4.86 -2.03
N GLU A 344 -4.22 -4.22 -2.85
CA GLU A 344 -4.46 -3.96 -4.27
C GLU A 344 -3.71 -5.02 -5.08
N GLY A 345 -4.41 -6.07 -5.50
CA GLY A 345 -3.84 -7.28 -6.09
C GLY A 345 -3.40 -7.15 -7.55
N GLY A 346 -3.26 -5.93 -8.07
CA GLY A 346 -2.93 -5.58 -9.45
C GLY A 346 -3.88 -4.52 -10.00
N TYR A 347 -3.67 -4.09 -11.25
CA TYR A 347 -4.38 -2.99 -11.90
C TYR A 347 -5.34 -3.49 -12.99
N LEU A 348 -6.65 -3.34 -12.79
CA LEU A 348 -7.66 -3.63 -13.82
C LEU A 348 -7.62 -2.66 -15.00
N SER A 349 -6.97 -1.49 -14.84
CA SER A 349 -6.69 -0.55 -15.93
C SER A 349 -5.54 -0.99 -16.85
N ASN A 350 -4.69 -1.95 -16.42
CA ASN A 350 -3.59 -2.48 -17.21
C ASN A 350 -4.04 -3.76 -17.95
N PRO A 351 -3.95 -3.83 -19.31
CA PRO A 351 -4.44 -4.98 -20.06
C PRO A 351 -3.78 -6.33 -19.72
N ASN A 352 -2.51 -6.31 -19.32
CA ASN A 352 -1.80 -7.54 -18.95
C ASN A 352 -2.25 -8.05 -17.58
N GLU A 353 -2.38 -7.15 -16.60
CA GLU A 353 -2.85 -7.52 -15.26
C GLU A 353 -4.35 -7.82 -15.24
N ALA A 354 -5.17 -7.08 -15.97
CA ALA A 354 -6.59 -7.39 -16.13
C ALA A 354 -6.77 -8.83 -16.62
N ARG A 355 -5.97 -9.29 -17.61
CA ARG A 355 -6.01 -10.68 -18.10
C ARG A 355 -5.64 -11.70 -17.00
N LEU A 356 -4.69 -11.35 -16.13
CA LEU A 356 -4.37 -12.19 -14.97
C LEU A 356 -5.52 -12.19 -13.97
N ILE A 357 -6.05 -11.02 -13.61
CA ILE A 357 -7.11 -10.86 -12.61
C ILE A 357 -8.40 -11.58 -13.05
N GLU A 358 -8.76 -11.53 -14.32
CA GLU A 358 -9.90 -12.24 -14.90
C GLU A 358 -9.73 -13.77 -14.87
N ASN A 359 -8.50 -14.26 -14.79
CA ASN A 359 -8.21 -15.68 -14.66
C ASN A 359 -8.46 -16.17 -13.23
N ALA A 360 -9.39 -17.12 -13.11
CA ALA A 360 -9.73 -17.73 -11.81
C ALA A 360 -8.55 -18.40 -11.11
N ALA A 361 -7.59 -18.99 -11.86
CA ALA A 361 -6.41 -19.60 -11.29
C ALA A 361 -5.45 -18.57 -10.68
N TYR A 362 -5.38 -17.37 -11.25
CA TYR A 362 -4.60 -16.28 -10.66
C TYR A 362 -5.21 -15.79 -9.35
N ARG A 363 -6.54 -15.59 -9.29
CA ARG A 363 -7.22 -15.24 -8.03
C ARG A 363 -7.10 -16.34 -6.98
N GLN A 364 -7.08 -17.61 -7.38
CA GLN A 364 -6.77 -18.72 -6.47
C GLN A 364 -5.33 -18.63 -5.95
N LYS A 365 -4.37 -18.28 -6.80
CA LYS A 365 -2.97 -18.07 -6.41
C LYS A 365 -2.83 -16.93 -5.39
N LEU A 366 -3.55 -15.81 -5.61
CA LEU A 366 -3.60 -14.71 -4.64
C LEU A 366 -4.18 -15.18 -3.28
N ALA A 367 -5.27 -15.95 -3.31
CA ALA A 367 -5.89 -16.48 -2.09
C ALA A 367 -4.94 -17.39 -1.31
N VAL A 368 -4.26 -18.32 -1.98
CA VAL A 368 -3.27 -19.23 -1.37
C VAL A 368 -2.12 -18.42 -0.76
N ALA A 369 -1.63 -17.40 -1.46
CA ALA A 369 -0.54 -16.55 -0.98
C ALA A 369 -0.92 -15.77 0.29
N VAL A 370 -2.12 -15.18 0.35
CA VAL A 370 -2.62 -14.50 1.56
C VAL A 370 -2.77 -15.50 2.71
N ALA A 371 -3.37 -16.66 2.45
CA ALA A 371 -3.51 -17.69 3.49
C ALA A 371 -2.16 -18.19 4.01
N ALA A 372 -1.15 -18.34 3.15
CA ALA A 372 0.20 -18.76 3.55
C ALA A 372 0.91 -17.75 4.46
N ALA A 373 0.58 -16.46 4.35
CA ALA A 373 1.14 -15.39 5.16
C ALA A 373 0.62 -15.38 6.62
N LEU A 374 -0.52 -16.01 6.87
CA LEU A 374 -1.17 -16.04 8.18
C LEU A 374 -0.89 -17.36 8.92
N PRO A 375 -0.75 -17.32 10.26
CA PRO A 375 -0.45 -18.51 11.06
C PRO A 375 -1.61 -19.51 11.13
#